data_aee978d388d7d01fdb1b141b8552ae78
#
_entry.id   aee978d388d7d01fdb1b141b8552ae78
#
_cell.length_a   1.000
_cell.length_b   1.000
_cell.length_c   1.000
_cell.angle_alpha   90.00
_cell.angle_beta   90.00
_cell.angle_gamma   90.00
#
_symmetry.space_group_name_H-M   'P 1'
#
loop_
_entity.id
_entity.type
_entity.pdbx_description
1 polymer ?
#
loop_
_entity_poly.entity_id
_entity_poly.type
_entity_poly.pdbx_seq_one_letter_code
_entity_poly.pdbx_strand_id
1 'polypeptide(L)'
;NPMWHPLRLAEDYATADILTGGRVIFGVGRGYHSREVDTFGVPSTASDNDANREMFEEQVEIIMKAFNKESFSHHGKYYTIPPEVPYRGYTLNEITLVPRPRTLPVETWQPIVSASQRAMDFMAKHGIKGIIGGGAAAGGAQDQVIQQWRDTLAKHGRETELGTDLVIGYTISIGETQEKAINQARSFFEENMKMFAPLGFVRGLSDKQIADLAKGSASARGAGLPTLEEGVKAGSWLCGPPD
;
A
#
# COMPACT_ATOMS: atom_id res chain seq x y z
N ASN A 1 4.51 -5.72 4.25
CA ASN A 1 5.78 -5.78 4.99
C ASN A 1 5.68 -6.64 6.26
N PRO A 2 4.70 -6.48 7.16
CA PRO A 2 4.75 -7.15 8.47
C PRO A 2 4.93 -8.67 8.46
N MET A 3 4.54 -9.32 7.39
CA MET A 3 4.65 -10.77 7.20
C MET A 3 6.05 -11.27 6.83
N TRP A 4 7.01 -10.36 6.61
CA TRP A 4 8.39 -10.68 6.22
C TRP A 4 9.39 -10.07 7.19
N HIS A 5 10.51 -10.77 7.42
CA HIS A 5 11.62 -10.17 8.13
C HIS A 5 12.25 -9.05 7.28
N PRO A 6 12.47 -7.84 7.82
CA PRO A 6 12.88 -6.68 7.02
C PRO A 6 14.20 -6.88 6.26
N LEU A 7 15.16 -7.59 6.84
CA LEU A 7 16.42 -7.90 6.15
C LEU A 7 16.21 -8.81 4.95
N ARG A 8 15.36 -9.86 5.10
CA ARG A 8 15.09 -10.76 3.99
C ARG A 8 14.40 -10.02 2.83
N LEU A 9 13.43 -9.16 3.16
CA LEU A 9 12.75 -8.35 2.14
C LEU A 9 13.74 -7.39 1.44
N ALA A 10 14.68 -6.80 2.18
CA ALA A 10 15.71 -5.95 1.61
C ALA A 10 16.67 -6.70 0.69
N GLU A 11 17.08 -7.92 1.06
CA GLU A 11 17.94 -8.80 0.22
C GLU A 11 17.21 -9.22 -1.06
N ASP A 12 15.95 -9.64 -0.96
CA ASP A 12 15.13 -10.06 -2.10
C ASP A 12 14.95 -8.90 -3.09
N TYR A 13 14.66 -7.69 -2.58
CA TYR A 13 14.57 -6.50 -3.42
C TYR A 13 15.92 -6.19 -4.11
N ALA A 14 17.01 -6.15 -3.36
CA ALA A 14 18.32 -5.84 -3.91
C ALA A 14 18.74 -6.85 -4.99
N THR A 15 18.45 -8.14 -4.78
CA THR A 15 18.67 -9.19 -5.77
C THR A 15 17.83 -8.94 -7.03
N ALA A 16 16.55 -8.64 -6.88
CA ALA A 16 15.65 -8.34 -7.99
C ALA A 16 16.10 -7.09 -8.77
N ASP A 17 16.54 -6.05 -8.08
CA ASP A 17 17.06 -4.82 -8.68
C ASP A 17 18.29 -5.09 -9.55
N ILE A 18 19.24 -5.91 -9.09
CA ILE A 18 20.42 -6.33 -9.85
C ILE A 18 20.01 -7.15 -11.07
N LEU A 19 19.18 -8.18 -10.89
CA LEU A 19 18.76 -9.09 -11.97
C LEU A 19 17.98 -8.37 -13.08
N THR A 20 17.22 -7.36 -12.73
CA THR A 20 16.42 -6.57 -13.69
C THR A 20 17.18 -5.38 -14.27
N GLY A 21 18.42 -5.13 -13.81
CA GLY A 21 19.21 -3.98 -14.26
C GLY A 21 18.68 -2.64 -13.77
N GLY A 22 18.11 -2.58 -12.57
CA GLY A 22 17.63 -1.35 -11.94
C GLY A 22 16.19 -0.96 -12.32
N ARG A 23 15.36 -1.91 -12.75
CA ARG A 23 13.98 -1.64 -13.20
C ARG A 23 12.90 -2.04 -12.19
N VAL A 24 13.24 -2.17 -10.91
CA VAL A 24 12.29 -2.53 -9.86
C VAL A 24 11.91 -1.32 -9.02
N ILE A 25 10.61 -1.14 -8.83
CA ILE A 25 10.05 -0.18 -7.89
C ILE A 25 9.72 -0.92 -6.59
N PHE A 26 10.12 -0.34 -5.45
CA PHE A 26 9.88 -0.93 -4.15
C PHE A 26 8.53 -0.50 -3.57
N GLY A 27 7.53 -1.37 -3.64
CA GLY A 27 6.22 -1.14 -3.02
C GLY A 27 6.22 -1.55 -1.54
N VAL A 28 5.82 -0.65 -0.64
CA VAL A 28 5.68 -0.95 0.78
C VAL A 28 4.23 -0.80 1.24
N GLY A 29 3.80 -1.66 2.17
CA GLY A 29 2.44 -1.64 2.68
C GLY A 29 2.32 -2.38 4.00
N ARG A 30 1.30 -2.01 4.78
CA ARG A 30 1.04 -2.54 6.13
C ARG A 30 0.46 -3.95 6.14
N GLY A 31 -0.01 -4.47 4.99
CA GLY A 31 -0.72 -5.73 4.97
C GLY A 31 -2.01 -5.62 5.79
N TYR A 32 -2.98 -4.86 5.31
CA TYR A 32 -4.15 -4.50 6.10
C TYR A 32 -5.26 -5.57 6.13
N HIS A 33 -5.13 -6.63 5.32
CA HIS A 33 -6.12 -7.70 5.31
C HIS A 33 -5.85 -8.69 6.46
N SER A 34 -6.76 -8.74 7.43
CA SER A 34 -6.61 -9.57 8.65
C SER A 34 -6.38 -11.05 8.32
N ARG A 35 -7.08 -11.61 7.31
CA ARG A 35 -6.90 -13.02 6.92
C ARG A 35 -5.46 -13.35 6.54
N GLU A 36 -4.75 -12.45 5.87
CA GLU A 36 -3.34 -12.63 5.55
C GLU A 36 -2.47 -12.41 6.79
N VAL A 37 -2.60 -11.25 7.40
CA VAL A 37 -1.72 -10.78 8.46
C VAL A 37 -1.82 -11.64 9.72
N ASP A 38 -3.04 -11.98 10.15
CA ASP A 38 -3.27 -12.84 11.33
C ASP A 38 -2.80 -14.27 11.09
N THR A 39 -2.87 -14.78 9.84
CA THR A 39 -2.35 -16.11 9.49
C THR A 39 -0.83 -16.21 9.71
N PHE A 40 -0.10 -15.12 9.51
CA PHE A 40 1.34 -15.05 9.77
C PHE A 40 1.69 -14.70 11.23
N GLY A 41 0.68 -14.59 12.12
CA GLY A 41 0.89 -14.34 13.53
C GLY A 41 1.42 -12.96 13.88
N VAL A 42 1.20 -11.98 12.99
CA VAL A 42 1.60 -10.57 13.19
C VAL A 42 0.35 -9.69 13.40
N PRO A 43 0.47 -8.55 14.11
CA PRO A 43 -0.67 -7.68 14.33
C PRO A 43 -1.30 -7.21 13.01
N SER A 44 -2.63 -7.39 12.86
CA SER A 44 -3.39 -6.81 11.74
C SER A 44 -4.01 -5.48 12.12
N THR A 45 -4.53 -4.75 11.13
CA THR A 45 -5.28 -3.52 11.39
C THR A 45 -6.58 -3.75 12.16
N ALA A 46 -7.10 -4.97 12.16
CA ALA A 46 -8.31 -5.35 12.88
C ALA A 46 -8.01 -5.82 14.31
N SER A 47 -6.90 -6.56 14.52
CA SER A 47 -6.54 -7.07 15.84
C SER A 47 -5.83 -6.02 16.70
N ASP A 48 -4.84 -5.32 16.15
CA ASP A 48 -4.11 -4.23 16.79
C ASP A 48 -3.54 -3.27 15.73
N ASN A 49 -4.29 -2.23 15.41
CA ASN A 49 -3.93 -1.27 14.38
C ASN A 49 -2.66 -0.47 14.69
N ASP A 50 -2.41 -0.18 15.98
CA ASP A 50 -1.25 0.61 16.39
C ASP A 50 0.01 -0.23 16.35
N ALA A 51 -0.01 -1.45 16.89
CA ALA A 51 1.11 -2.38 16.78
C ALA A 51 1.45 -2.73 15.32
N ASN A 52 0.43 -2.93 14.46
CA ASN A 52 0.64 -3.14 13.03
C ASN A 52 1.35 -1.95 12.37
N ARG A 53 0.96 -0.71 12.72
CA ARG A 53 1.59 0.51 12.19
C ARG A 53 3.02 0.65 12.69
N GLU A 54 3.24 0.51 13.97
CA GLU A 54 4.58 0.64 14.58
C GLU A 54 5.56 -0.39 14.01
N MET A 55 5.14 -1.64 13.90
CA MET A 55 5.94 -2.70 13.30
C MET A 55 6.28 -2.39 11.84
N PHE A 56 5.30 -1.93 11.06
CA PHE A 56 5.51 -1.52 9.67
C PHE A 56 6.52 -0.37 9.56
N GLU A 57 6.36 0.67 10.36
CA GLU A 57 7.25 1.83 10.36
C GLU A 57 8.69 1.43 10.74
N GLU A 58 8.85 0.59 11.78
CA GLU A 58 10.16 0.06 12.19
C GLU A 58 10.81 -0.80 11.11
N GLN A 59 10.03 -1.67 10.45
CA GLN A 59 10.54 -2.48 9.33
C GLN A 59 11.02 -1.64 8.15
N VAL A 60 10.26 -0.60 7.77
CA VAL A 60 10.66 0.30 6.69
C VAL A 60 11.94 1.07 7.07
N GLU A 61 12.06 1.54 8.31
CA GLU A 61 13.28 2.19 8.78
C GLU A 61 14.51 1.28 8.71
N ILE A 62 14.37 0.00 9.07
CA ILE A 62 15.43 -0.99 8.94
C ILE A 62 15.83 -1.18 7.48
N ILE A 63 14.86 -1.33 6.58
CA ILE A 63 15.09 -1.52 5.15
C ILE A 63 15.80 -0.29 4.56
N MET A 64 15.36 0.91 4.91
CA MET A 64 16.02 2.15 4.45
C MET A 64 17.46 2.27 4.98
N LYS A 65 17.73 1.86 6.23
CA LYS A 65 19.10 1.76 6.74
C LYS A 65 19.93 0.75 5.92
N ALA A 66 19.37 -0.44 5.69
CA ALA A 66 20.04 -1.50 4.93
C ALA A 66 20.40 -1.08 3.50
N PHE A 67 19.53 -0.32 2.83
CA PHE A 67 19.78 0.17 1.48
C PHE A 67 20.85 1.27 1.44
N ASN A 68 20.80 2.22 2.39
CA ASN A 68 21.55 3.46 2.28
C ASN A 68 22.84 3.50 3.09
N LYS A 69 23.06 2.57 4.04
CA LYS A 69 24.28 2.50 4.84
C LYS A 69 25.16 1.32 4.42
N GLU A 70 26.45 1.49 4.50
CA GLU A 70 27.41 0.41 4.28
C GLU A 70 27.31 -0.67 5.33
N SER A 71 27.27 -0.24 6.60
CA SER A 71 26.93 -1.06 7.75
C SER A 71 25.94 -0.36 8.66
N PHE A 72 25.19 -1.10 9.45
CA PHE A 72 24.22 -0.54 10.37
C PHE A 72 23.87 -1.49 11.50
N SER A 73 23.33 -0.89 12.56
CA SER A 73 22.63 -1.57 13.64
C SER A 73 21.24 -0.98 13.84
N HIS A 74 20.36 -1.74 14.47
CA HIS A 74 19.04 -1.30 14.84
C HIS A 74 18.63 -1.90 16.19
N HIS A 75 18.17 -1.05 17.11
CA HIS A 75 17.60 -1.43 18.40
C HIS A 75 16.23 -0.78 18.52
N GLY A 76 15.19 -1.53 18.21
CA GLY A 76 13.81 -1.06 18.20
C GLY A 76 12.90 -1.87 19.13
N LYS A 77 11.61 -1.65 19.00
CA LYS A 77 10.59 -2.36 19.80
C LYS A 77 10.41 -3.80 19.33
N TYR A 78 10.49 -4.04 18.05
CA TYR A 78 10.22 -5.34 17.42
C TYR A 78 11.49 -6.05 16.94
N TYR A 79 12.57 -5.31 16.67
CA TYR A 79 13.78 -5.84 16.08
C TYR A 79 15.04 -5.33 16.79
N THR A 80 15.97 -6.24 17.08
CA THR A 80 17.36 -5.93 17.43
C THR A 80 18.27 -6.54 16.38
N ILE A 81 19.03 -5.72 15.67
CA ILE A 81 19.86 -6.13 14.52
C ILE A 81 21.24 -5.49 14.62
N PRO A 82 22.31 -6.29 14.71
CA PRO A 82 22.33 -7.72 14.96
C PRO A 82 21.82 -8.06 16.38
N PRO A 83 21.37 -9.30 16.63
CA PRO A 83 21.05 -9.70 17.99
C PRO A 83 22.33 -9.79 18.82
N GLU A 84 22.20 -9.60 20.13
CA GLU A 84 23.31 -9.70 21.09
C GLU A 84 23.70 -11.17 21.32
N VAL A 85 24.36 -11.75 20.33
CA VAL A 85 24.89 -13.11 20.44
C VAL A 85 26.38 -13.13 20.15
N PRO A 86 27.17 -13.92 20.91
CA PRO A 86 28.60 -14.09 20.65
C PRO A 86 28.79 -14.71 19.26
N TYR A 87 29.71 -14.16 18.46
CA TYR A 87 30.09 -14.73 17.18
C TYR A 87 31.60 -15.04 17.17
N ARG A 88 31.94 -16.32 17.25
CA ARG A 88 33.34 -16.79 17.20
C ARG A 88 34.30 -16.02 18.12
N GLY A 89 33.86 -15.72 19.36
CA GLY A 89 34.69 -15.05 20.37
C GLY A 89 34.70 -13.53 20.32
N TYR A 90 33.85 -12.91 19.46
CA TYR A 90 33.60 -11.46 19.47
C TYR A 90 32.09 -11.15 19.34
N THR A 91 31.70 -9.93 19.66
CA THR A 91 30.33 -9.46 19.49
C THR A 91 30.21 -8.74 18.15
N LEU A 92 29.23 -9.14 17.35
CA LEU A 92 28.90 -8.47 16.11
C LEU A 92 28.04 -7.21 16.43
N ASN A 93 28.57 -6.03 16.13
CA ASN A 93 27.91 -4.76 16.47
C ASN A 93 27.12 -4.15 15.31
N GLU A 94 27.48 -4.48 14.07
CA GLU A 94 26.82 -4.01 12.86
C GLU A 94 26.78 -5.11 11.81
N ILE A 95 25.85 -4.98 10.86
CA ILE A 95 25.74 -5.86 9.71
C ILE A 95 25.73 -5.04 8.41
N THR A 96 26.04 -5.69 7.31
CA THR A 96 25.96 -5.16 5.94
C THR A 96 24.95 -5.95 5.13
N LEU A 97 24.10 -5.27 4.38
CA LEU A 97 23.20 -5.92 3.43
C LEU A 97 23.99 -6.42 2.22
N VAL A 98 23.84 -7.70 1.87
CA VAL A 98 24.49 -8.32 0.70
C VAL A 98 23.48 -9.21 -0.04
N PRO A 99 23.17 -8.91 -1.33
CA PRO A 99 23.69 -7.78 -2.11
C PRO A 99 23.07 -6.44 -1.68
N ARG A 100 23.66 -5.34 -2.11
CA ARG A 100 23.05 -4.01 -2.01
C ARG A 100 22.32 -3.67 -3.31
N PRO A 101 21.26 -2.83 -3.27
CA PRO A 101 20.60 -2.35 -4.47
C PRO A 101 21.59 -1.70 -5.45
N ARG A 102 21.39 -1.96 -6.72
CA ARG A 102 22.15 -1.31 -7.81
C ARG A 102 21.75 0.15 -7.97
N THR A 103 20.45 0.44 -7.81
CA THR A 103 19.86 1.76 -7.99
C THR A 103 19.63 2.43 -6.63
N LEU A 104 20.30 3.56 -6.42
CA LEU A 104 20.17 4.36 -5.20
C LEU A 104 19.93 5.84 -5.57
N PRO A 105 19.05 6.55 -4.88
CA PRO A 105 18.13 6.04 -3.86
C PRO A 105 17.12 5.05 -4.46
N VAL A 106 16.69 4.08 -3.64
CA VAL A 106 15.65 3.12 -4.06
C VAL A 106 14.32 3.84 -4.21
N GLU A 107 13.73 3.76 -5.39
CA GLU A 107 12.40 4.32 -5.64
C GLU A 107 11.33 3.52 -4.89
N THR A 108 10.72 4.16 -3.88
CA THR A 108 9.79 3.52 -2.95
C THR A 108 8.40 4.16 -3.04
N TRP A 109 7.37 3.32 -3.10
CA TRP A 109 5.97 3.73 -3.21
C TRP A 109 5.11 3.09 -2.13
N GLN A 110 4.12 3.84 -1.62
CA GLN A 110 3.17 3.37 -0.61
C GLN A 110 1.74 3.79 -0.96
N PRO A 111 0.74 2.87 -0.82
CA PRO A 111 -0.66 3.24 -0.96
C PRO A 111 -1.11 4.23 0.13
N ILE A 112 -1.79 5.30 -0.28
CA ILE A 112 -2.51 6.23 0.60
C ILE A 112 -3.97 5.80 0.64
N VAL A 113 -4.32 4.94 1.60
CA VAL A 113 -5.68 4.39 1.74
C VAL A 113 -6.57 5.30 2.59
N SER A 114 -6.00 5.86 3.65
CA SER A 114 -6.63 6.87 4.49
C SER A 114 -5.75 8.10 4.53
N ALA A 115 -6.33 9.30 4.52
CA ALA A 115 -5.59 10.57 4.63
C ALA A 115 -5.01 10.78 6.04
N SER A 116 -4.34 9.75 6.58
CA SER A 116 -3.69 9.80 7.89
C SER A 116 -2.44 10.69 7.83
N GLN A 117 -2.45 11.78 8.56
CA GLN A 117 -1.30 12.70 8.62
C GLN A 117 -0.04 11.98 9.07
N ARG A 118 -0.11 11.11 10.09
CA ARG A 118 1.03 10.30 10.55
C ARG A 118 1.65 9.47 9.42
N ALA A 119 0.81 8.85 8.58
CA ALA A 119 1.31 8.06 7.45
C ALA A 119 2.00 8.95 6.40
N MET A 120 1.43 10.12 6.09
CA MET A 120 2.01 11.06 5.14
C MET A 120 3.31 11.66 5.66
N ASP A 121 3.38 12.03 6.94
CA ASP A 121 4.61 12.52 7.58
C ASP A 121 5.73 11.46 7.54
N PHE A 122 5.39 10.19 7.81
CA PHE A 122 6.33 9.08 7.70
C PHE A 122 6.84 8.89 6.26
N MET A 123 5.94 8.92 5.29
CA MET A 123 6.30 8.83 3.87
C MET A 123 7.20 9.99 3.44
N ALA A 124 6.84 11.22 3.77
CA ALA A 124 7.61 12.42 3.43
C ALA A 124 9.02 12.39 4.06
N LYS A 125 9.13 11.98 5.33
CA LYS A 125 10.40 11.81 6.06
C LYS A 125 11.35 10.84 5.35
N HIS A 126 10.82 9.76 4.78
CA HIS A 126 11.61 8.71 4.15
C HIS A 126 11.68 8.79 2.61
N GLY A 127 11.14 9.86 2.00
CA GLY A 127 11.12 10.02 0.55
C GLY A 127 10.26 8.98 -0.19
N ILE A 128 9.25 8.43 0.49
CA ILE A 128 8.32 7.44 -0.07
C ILE A 128 7.23 8.17 -0.84
N LYS A 129 7.00 7.78 -2.07
CA LYS A 129 5.98 8.34 -2.97
C LYS A 129 4.61 7.71 -2.72
N GLY A 130 3.54 8.38 -3.10
CA GLY A 130 2.17 8.00 -2.80
C GLY A 130 1.40 7.41 -3.98
N ILE A 131 0.62 6.35 -3.73
CA ILE A 131 -0.34 5.80 -4.69
C ILE A 131 -1.73 6.01 -4.14
N ILE A 132 -2.59 6.73 -4.89
CA ILE A 132 -4.00 6.92 -4.57
C ILE A 132 -4.82 6.00 -5.46
N GLY A 133 -5.64 5.13 -4.88
CA GLY A 133 -6.52 4.26 -5.63
C GLY A 133 -7.71 5.01 -6.24
N GLY A 134 -8.12 4.63 -7.46
CA GLY A 134 -9.17 5.30 -8.23
C GLY A 134 -10.55 5.36 -7.58
N GLY A 135 -10.87 4.43 -6.68
CA GLY A 135 -12.11 4.49 -5.88
C GLY A 135 -12.19 5.69 -4.93
N ALA A 136 -11.08 6.35 -4.67
CA ALA A 136 -11.04 7.61 -3.90
C ALA A 136 -11.27 8.85 -4.77
N ALA A 137 -11.28 8.71 -6.11
CA ALA A 137 -11.42 9.82 -7.06
C ALA A 137 -12.82 10.46 -7.07
N ALA A 138 -13.82 9.72 -6.60
CA ALA A 138 -15.19 10.17 -6.65
C ALA A 138 -15.44 11.37 -5.71
N GLY A 139 -15.97 12.45 -6.26
CA GLY A 139 -16.52 13.56 -5.49
C GLY A 139 -15.50 14.50 -4.84
N GLY A 140 -14.31 14.69 -5.40
CA GLY A 140 -13.32 15.65 -4.90
C GLY A 140 -12.57 15.20 -3.65
N ALA A 141 -12.80 13.99 -3.15
CA ALA A 141 -12.05 13.45 -2.01
C ALA A 141 -10.55 13.30 -2.30
N GLN A 142 -10.17 13.09 -3.57
CA GLN A 142 -8.78 13.07 -3.99
C GLN A 142 -8.11 14.43 -3.92
N ASP A 143 -8.81 15.49 -4.27
CA ASP A 143 -8.25 16.83 -4.28
C ASP A 143 -7.75 17.22 -2.88
N GLN A 144 -8.50 16.86 -1.84
CA GLN A 144 -8.09 17.07 -0.45
C GLN A 144 -6.84 16.26 -0.09
N VAL A 145 -6.77 15.00 -0.53
CA VAL A 145 -5.60 14.12 -0.27
C VAL A 145 -4.36 14.66 -0.99
N ILE A 146 -4.50 15.09 -2.25
CA ILE A 146 -3.42 15.66 -3.05
C ILE A 146 -2.92 16.95 -2.41
N GLN A 147 -3.84 17.83 -1.98
CA GLN A 147 -3.50 19.06 -1.28
C GLN A 147 -2.78 18.80 0.04
N GLN A 148 -3.31 17.89 0.86
CA GLN A 148 -2.69 17.50 2.13
C GLN A 148 -1.30 16.91 1.94
N TRP A 149 -1.09 16.13 0.86
CA TRP A 149 0.23 15.59 0.53
C TRP A 149 1.23 16.69 0.20
N ARG A 150 0.87 17.64 -0.67
CA ARG A 150 1.73 18.80 -0.97
C ARG A 150 2.10 19.57 0.30
N ASP A 151 1.11 19.85 1.16
CA ASP A 151 1.33 20.59 2.41
C ASP A 151 2.22 19.80 3.38
N THR A 152 2.13 18.46 3.35
CA THR A 152 3.02 17.58 4.12
C THR A 152 4.44 17.63 3.58
N LEU A 153 4.64 17.58 2.26
CA LEU A 153 5.98 17.74 1.67
C LEU A 153 6.61 19.07 2.04
N ALA A 154 5.85 20.18 1.98
CA ALA A 154 6.31 21.51 2.38
C ALA A 154 6.75 21.55 3.84
N LYS A 155 6.01 20.95 4.78
CA LYS A 155 6.41 20.81 6.20
C LYS A 155 7.73 20.07 6.38
N HIS A 156 8.05 19.15 5.47
CA HIS A 156 9.30 18.40 5.44
C HIS A 156 10.39 19.08 4.58
N GLY A 157 10.24 20.39 4.27
CA GLY A 157 11.24 21.19 3.56
C GLY A 157 11.27 20.97 2.04
N ARG A 158 10.19 20.40 1.46
CA ARG A 158 10.08 20.12 0.04
C ARG A 158 8.93 20.93 -0.58
N GLU A 159 9.24 22.12 -1.06
CA GLU A 159 8.30 22.93 -1.83
C GLU A 159 8.11 22.31 -3.23
N THR A 160 6.91 21.86 -3.53
CA THR A 160 6.60 21.12 -4.76
C THR A 160 5.29 21.57 -5.38
N GLU A 161 5.13 21.26 -6.66
CA GLU A 161 3.85 21.41 -7.35
C GLU A 161 2.81 20.39 -6.85
N LEU A 162 1.54 20.69 -7.09
CA LEU A 162 0.44 19.80 -6.75
C LEU A 162 0.56 18.47 -7.52
N GLY A 163 0.43 17.35 -6.83
CA GLY A 163 0.54 16.01 -7.43
C GLY A 163 1.96 15.46 -7.55
N THR A 164 2.99 16.21 -7.16
CA THR A 164 4.37 15.69 -7.13
C THR A 164 4.48 14.45 -6.25
N ASP A 165 5.19 13.42 -6.75
CA ASP A 165 5.37 12.13 -6.08
C ASP A 165 4.06 11.40 -5.76
N LEU A 166 3.01 11.64 -6.57
CA LEU A 166 1.73 10.93 -6.50
C LEU A 166 1.41 10.23 -7.82
N VAL A 167 0.84 9.04 -7.72
CA VAL A 167 0.20 8.31 -8.81
C VAL A 167 -1.24 8.05 -8.44
N ILE A 168 -2.14 8.24 -9.41
CA ILE A 168 -3.56 7.95 -9.26
C ILE A 168 -3.90 6.75 -10.15
N GLY A 169 -4.40 5.69 -9.55
CA GLY A 169 -4.88 4.52 -10.26
C GLY A 169 -6.35 4.63 -10.63
N TYR A 170 -6.70 4.36 -11.87
CA TYR A 170 -8.08 4.26 -12.34
C TYR A 170 -8.37 2.88 -12.92
N THR A 171 -9.61 2.43 -12.78
CA THR A 171 -10.12 1.30 -13.56
C THR A 171 -10.71 1.84 -14.86
N ILE A 172 -10.20 1.35 -15.99
CA ILE A 172 -10.55 1.87 -17.31
C ILE A 172 -11.11 0.73 -18.16
N SER A 173 -12.23 0.98 -18.85
CA SER A 173 -12.78 0.10 -19.88
C SER A 173 -13.04 0.94 -21.14
N ILE A 174 -12.41 0.57 -22.24
CA ILE A 174 -12.52 1.28 -23.53
C ILE A 174 -13.42 0.46 -24.45
N GLY A 175 -14.41 1.12 -25.04
CA GLY A 175 -15.32 0.55 -26.03
C GLY A 175 -15.67 1.60 -27.09
N GLU A 176 -16.26 1.18 -28.20
CA GLU A 176 -16.69 2.12 -29.27
C GLU A 176 -17.72 3.16 -28.79
N THR A 177 -18.50 2.78 -27.77
CA THR A 177 -19.45 3.66 -27.09
C THR A 177 -19.35 3.44 -25.58
N GLN A 178 -19.83 4.41 -24.79
CA GLN A 178 -19.89 4.26 -23.35
C GLN A 178 -20.69 3.02 -22.91
N GLU A 179 -21.82 2.73 -23.58
CA GLU A 179 -22.64 1.56 -23.31
C GLU A 179 -21.87 0.25 -23.54
N LYS A 180 -21.14 0.15 -24.67
CA LYS A 180 -20.29 -1.03 -24.93
C LYS A 180 -19.19 -1.18 -23.90
N ALA A 181 -18.53 -0.08 -23.52
CA ALA A 181 -17.49 -0.09 -22.50
C ALA A 181 -18.02 -0.56 -21.12
N ILE A 182 -19.20 -0.06 -20.70
CA ILE A 182 -19.87 -0.48 -19.47
C ILE A 182 -20.21 -1.98 -19.52
N ASN A 183 -20.79 -2.46 -20.64
CA ASN A 183 -21.15 -3.86 -20.77
C ASN A 183 -19.93 -4.79 -20.75
N GLN A 184 -18.81 -4.37 -21.32
CA GLN A 184 -17.54 -5.11 -21.24
C GLN A 184 -16.97 -5.16 -19.81
N ALA A 185 -17.08 -4.05 -19.05
CA ALA A 185 -16.58 -3.97 -17.68
C ALA A 185 -17.44 -4.76 -16.68
N ARG A 186 -18.71 -5.07 -17.00
CA ARG A 186 -19.70 -5.58 -16.05
C ARG A 186 -19.28 -6.87 -15.37
N SER A 187 -18.83 -7.87 -16.12
CA SER A 187 -18.42 -9.15 -15.55
C SER A 187 -17.23 -9.00 -14.59
N PHE A 188 -16.26 -8.17 -14.94
CA PHE A 188 -15.12 -7.88 -14.08
C PHE A 188 -15.56 -7.13 -12.82
N PHE A 189 -16.43 -6.13 -12.95
CA PHE A 189 -16.98 -5.41 -11.82
C PHE A 189 -17.72 -6.34 -10.84
N GLU A 190 -18.58 -7.21 -11.35
CA GLU A 190 -19.34 -8.15 -10.53
C GLU A 190 -18.45 -9.15 -9.80
N GLU A 191 -17.42 -9.70 -10.44
CA GLU A 191 -16.45 -10.59 -9.81
C GLU A 191 -15.59 -9.83 -8.78
N ASN A 192 -15.25 -8.59 -9.06
CA ASN A 192 -14.54 -7.72 -8.12
C ASN A 192 -15.38 -7.46 -6.85
N MET A 193 -16.68 -7.19 -7.01
CA MET A 193 -17.60 -7.04 -5.87
C MET A 193 -17.75 -8.33 -5.07
N LYS A 194 -17.88 -9.49 -5.74
CA LYS A 194 -17.94 -10.79 -5.07
C LYS A 194 -16.69 -11.08 -4.25
N MET A 195 -15.52 -10.67 -4.73
CA MET A 195 -14.25 -10.86 -4.04
C MET A 195 -14.08 -9.88 -2.88
N PHE A 196 -14.28 -8.59 -3.11
CA PHE A 196 -13.89 -7.54 -2.15
C PHE A 196 -14.96 -7.18 -1.13
N ALA A 197 -16.25 -7.33 -1.45
CA ALA A 197 -17.31 -6.95 -0.52
C ALA A 197 -17.32 -7.81 0.77
N PRO A 198 -17.18 -9.16 0.71
CA PRO A 198 -17.07 -9.99 1.91
C PRO A 198 -15.84 -9.70 2.78
N LEU A 199 -14.83 -9.05 2.21
CA LEU A 199 -13.59 -8.68 2.89
C LEU A 199 -13.64 -7.28 3.51
N GLY A 200 -14.76 -6.56 3.36
CA GLY A 200 -14.92 -5.21 3.89
C GLY A 200 -14.22 -4.11 3.07
N PHE A 201 -13.80 -4.39 1.83
CA PHE A 201 -13.11 -3.42 0.98
C PHE A 201 -14.03 -2.52 0.17
N VAL A 202 -15.33 -2.82 0.17
CA VAL A 202 -16.34 -1.98 -0.46
C VAL A 202 -16.86 -0.97 0.55
N ARG A 203 -16.65 0.31 0.28
CA ARG A 203 -17.09 1.39 1.18
C ARG A 203 -18.61 1.46 1.27
N GLY A 204 -19.11 1.87 2.43
CA GLY A 204 -20.55 2.05 2.67
C GLY A 204 -21.30 0.79 3.11
N LEU A 205 -20.64 -0.36 3.17
CA LEU A 205 -21.23 -1.57 3.74
C LEU A 205 -21.11 -1.56 5.27
N SER A 206 -22.19 -1.95 5.96
CA SER A 206 -22.18 -2.22 7.40
C SER A 206 -21.53 -3.56 7.72
N ASP A 207 -21.03 -3.73 8.94
CA ASP A 207 -20.43 -4.99 9.41
C ASP A 207 -21.38 -6.18 9.23
N LYS A 208 -22.69 -5.96 9.44
CA LYS A 208 -23.72 -6.98 9.20
C LYS A 208 -23.78 -7.39 7.73
N GLN A 209 -23.78 -6.43 6.79
CA GLN A 209 -23.78 -6.73 5.36
C GLN A 209 -22.51 -7.49 4.94
N ILE A 210 -21.35 -7.09 5.45
CA ILE A 210 -20.08 -7.77 5.20
C ILE A 210 -20.12 -9.22 5.71
N ALA A 211 -20.63 -9.43 6.93
CA ALA A 211 -20.76 -10.77 7.50
C ALA A 211 -21.76 -11.67 6.73
N ASP A 212 -22.88 -11.10 6.28
CA ASP A 212 -23.87 -11.82 5.48
C ASP A 212 -23.35 -12.18 4.09
N LEU A 213 -22.59 -11.28 3.45
CA LEU A 213 -21.89 -11.54 2.19
C LEU A 213 -20.82 -12.63 2.33
N ALA A 214 -20.06 -12.60 3.42
CA ALA A 214 -19.04 -13.62 3.73
C ALA A 214 -19.65 -15.02 3.92
N LYS A 215 -20.89 -15.10 4.43
CA LYS A 215 -21.65 -16.36 4.55
C LYS A 215 -22.31 -16.81 3.24
N GLY A 216 -22.18 -16.04 2.17
CA GLY A 216 -22.78 -16.37 0.87
C GLY A 216 -24.28 -16.18 0.79
N SER A 217 -24.87 -15.38 1.68
CA SER A 217 -26.31 -15.08 1.70
C SER A 217 -26.76 -14.44 0.39
N ALA A 218 -27.71 -15.08 -0.31
CA ALA A 218 -28.26 -14.57 -1.56
C ALA A 218 -28.98 -13.22 -1.40
N SER A 219 -29.57 -12.98 -0.23
CA SER A 219 -30.26 -11.72 0.08
C SER A 219 -29.28 -10.54 0.30
N ALA A 220 -28.02 -10.82 0.67
CA ALA A 220 -27.00 -9.81 0.85
C ALA A 220 -26.37 -9.36 -0.49
N ARG A 221 -26.48 -10.17 -1.55
CA ARG A 221 -25.83 -9.91 -2.84
C ARG A 221 -26.42 -8.76 -3.66
N GLY A 222 -27.61 -8.27 -3.30
CA GLY A 222 -28.29 -7.20 -4.03
C GLY A 222 -28.51 -5.90 -3.25
N ALA A 223 -28.46 -5.95 -1.93
CA ALA A 223 -28.83 -4.79 -1.11
C ALA A 223 -27.60 -3.96 -0.71
N GLY A 224 -27.48 -2.77 -1.27
CA GLY A 224 -26.50 -1.77 -0.84
C GLY A 224 -25.11 -1.90 -1.45
N LEU A 225 -24.88 -2.83 -2.40
CA LEU A 225 -23.67 -2.82 -3.20
C LEU A 225 -23.74 -1.70 -4.24
N PRO A 226 -22.64 -0.95 -4.44
CA PRO A 226 -22.59 0.02 -5.52
C PRO A 226 -22.74 -0.67 -6.89
N THR A 227 -23.37 0.01 -7.83
CA THR A 227 -23.49 -0.46 -9.21
C THR A 227 -22.33 0.07 -10.05
N LEU A 228 -22.05 -0.58 -11.18
CA LEU A 228 -21.05 -0.11 -12.12
C LEU A 228 -21.42 1.28 -12.67
N GLU A 229 -22.71 1.51 -12.95
CA GLU A 229 -23.23 2.78 -13.43
C GLU A 229 -23.02 3.91 -12.42
N GLU A 230 -23.22 3.66 -11.13
CA GLU A 230 -22.89 4.61 -10.06
C GLU A 230 -21.39 4.88 -10.02
N GLY A 231 -20.55 3.87 -10.16
CA GLY A 231 -19.10 4.01 -10.25
C GLY A 231 -18.65 4.86 -11.44
N VAL A 232 -19.25 4.65 -12.61
CA VAL A 232 -18.98 5.46 -13.82
C VAL A 232 -19.43 6.89 -13.61
N LYS A 233 -20.64 7.10 -13.09
CA LYS A 233 -21.16 8.45 -12.81
C LYS A 233 -20.31 9.21 -11.81
N ALA A 234 -19.76 8.51 -10.83
CA ALA A 234 -18.89 9.06 -9.80
C ALA A 234 -17.42 9.25 -10.26
N GLY A 235 -17.05 8.78 -11.46
CA GLY A 235 -15.68 8.88 -11.98
C GLY A 235 -14.68 7.90 -11.36
N SER A 236 -15.16 6.91 -10.61
CA SER A 236 -14.29 5.84 -10.07
C SER A 236 -14.00 4.73 -11.09
N TRP A 237 -14.83 4.65 -12.13
CA TRP A 237 -14.66 3.80 -13.30
C TRP A 237 -14.74 4.68 -14.56
N LEU A 238 -13.72 4.62 -15.37
CA LEU A 238 -13.67 5.35 -16.64
C LEU A 238 -14.09 4.40 -17.75
N CYS A 239 -15.33 4.54 -18.21
CA CYS A 239 -15.88 3.73 -19.29
C CYS A 239 -16.29 4.63 -20.45
N GLY A 240 -15.76 4.40 -21.64
CA GLY A 240 -16.09 5.21 -22.80
C GLY A 240 -15.25 4.91 -24.04
N PRO A 241 -15.43 5.72 -25.12
CA PRO A 241 -14.55 5.69 -26.27
C PRO A 241 -13.14 6.19 -25.90
N PRO A 242 -12.13 5.94 -26.75
CA PRO A 242 -10.75 6.31 -26.48
C PRO A 242 -10.47 7.83 -26.53
N ASP A 243 -11.39 8.63 -27.02
CA ASP A 243 -11.34 10.09 -27.26
C ASP A 243 -12.30 10.90 -26.41
#